data_4b5a1bae6e44921bf278c90cfdf192db
#
_entry.id   4b5a1bae6e44921bf278c90cfdf192db
#
_cell.length_a   1.000
_cell.length_b   1.000
_cell.length_c   1.000
_cell.angle_alpha   90.00
_cell.angle_beta   90.00
_cell.angle_gamma   90.00
#
_symmetry.space_group_name_H-M   'P 1'
#
loop_
_entity.id
_entity.type
_entity.pdbx_description
1 polymer ?
#
loop_
_entity_poly.entity_id
_entity_poly.type
_entity_poly.pdbx_seq_one_letter_code
_entity_poly.pdbx_strand_id
1 'polypeptide(L)'
;VSETPPDVDDLARSMLLLHGLHDEVRHPGTDAGDIDDAASWAKAPDFANDPARAASVHEATRRDRERYLTSGLAEIDCRFCHAAVQVKKLGPPHTSVQWNTEAARKCAFFNEIRAEGGSSARARSCPRLADSIRHAVAEGCLEEYSSAPAPGDG
;
A
#
# COMPACT_ATOMS: atom_id res chain seq x y z
N VAL A 1 23.81 -33.97 -16.78
CA VAL A 1 23.72 -34.11 -15.33
C VAL A 1 22.36 -33.57 -14.94
N SER A 2 21.40 -34.48 -14.70
CA SER A 2 20.04 -34.13 -14.25
C SER A 2 20.08 -33.90 -12.75
N GLU A 3 20.06 -32.65 -12.32
CA GLU A 3 19.96 -32.27 -10.93
C GLU A 3 18.47 -32.39 -10.53
N THR A 4 18.18 -33.37 -9.68
CA THR A 4 16.83 -33.55 -9.12
C THR A 4 16.55 -32.36 -8.21
N PRO A 5 15.40 -31.67 -8.32
CA PRO A 5 15.08 -30.57 -7.44
C PRO A 5 14.98 -31.08 -5.99
N PRO A 6 15.42 -30.29 -4.98
CA PRO A 6 15.36 -30.69 -3.59
C PRO A 6 13.90 -30.93 -3.18
N ASP A 7 13.71 -31.93 -2.32
CA ASP A 7 12.41 -32.27 -1.78
C ASP A 7 11.88 -31.11 -0.90
N VAL A 8 10.61 -30.77 -1.08
CA VAL A 8 9.94 -29.68 -0.35
C VAL A 8 9.98 -29.91 1.15
N ASP A 9 9.92 -31.18 1.60
CA ASP A 9 10.00 -31.54 3.01
C ASP A 9 11.40 -31.32 3.61
N ASP A 10 12.46 -31.54 2.81
CA ASP A 10 13.83 -31.26 3.24
C ASP A 10 14.10 -29.75 3.29
N LEU A 11 13.51 -28.99 2.39
CA LEU A 11 13.59 -27.52 2.41
C LEU A 11 12.87 -26.93 3.63
N ALA A 12 11.66 -27.42 3.92
CA ALA A 12 10.88 -26.99 5.09
C ALA A 12 11.59 -27.34 6.40
N ARG A 13 12.19 -28.52 6.48
CA ARG A 13 12.97 -28.96 7.66
C ARG A 13 14.25 -28.14 7.85
N SER A 14 14.90 -27.77 6.76
CA SER A 14 16.08 -26.89 6.76
C SER A 14 15.72 -25.48 7.24
N MET A 15 14.59 -24.94 6.80
CA MET A 15 14.09 -23.64 7.25
C MET A 15 13.71 -23.64 8.74
N LEU A 16 13.10 -24.71 9.23
CA LEU A 16 12.76 -24.90 10.65
C LEU A 16 14.00 -24.95 11.53
N LEU A 17 15.06 -25.62 11.08
CA LEU A 17 16.35 -25.67 11.78
C LEU A 17 17.05 -24.29 11.81
N LEU A 18 16.96 -23.52 10.75
CA LEU A 18 17.50 -22.15 10.69
C LEU A 18 16.74 -21.19 11.61
N HIS A 19 15.43 -21.32 11.73
CA HIS A 19 14.61 -20.51 12.64
C HIS A 19 14.73 -20.97 14.10
N GLY A 20 14.91 -22.28 14.35
CA GLY A 20 15.07 -22.82 15.70
C GLY A 20 16.41 -22.48 16.35
N LEU A 21 17.44 -22.14 15.57
CA LEU A 21 18.75 -21.74 16.10
C LEU A 21 18.80 -20.26 16.56
N HIS A 22 17.76 -19.48 16.29
CA HIS A 22 17.67 -18.08 16.75
C HIS A 22 17.05 -17.92 18.16
N ASP A 23 16.55 -19.00 18.75
CA ASP A 23 15.84 -18.96 20.05
C ASP A 23 16.76 -19.04 21.28
N GLU A 24 18.07 -19.14 21.11
CA GLU A 24 19.02 -19.25 22.22
C GLU A 24 20.05 -18.12 22.37
N VAL A 25 19.85 -16.96 21.77
CA VAL A 25 20.59 -15.77 22.22
C VAL A 25 19.74 -15.03 23.27
N ARG A 26 19.61 -15.69 24.42
CA ARG A 26 19.09 -15.06 25.63
C ARG A 26 20.11 -14.02 26.09
N HIS A 27 19.79 -12.74 25.84
CA HIS A 27 20.55 -11.65 26.43
C HIS A 27 20.45 -11.72 27.96
N PRO A 28 21.56 -11.87 28.69
CA PRO A 28 21.54 -11.86 30.16
C PRO A 28 21.28 -10.41 30.61
N GLY A 29 20.09 -10.13 31.14
CA GLY A 29 19.81 -8.85 31.78
C GLY A 29 18.41 -8.30 31.68
N THR A 30 17.41 -9.07 31.29
CA THR A 30 16.01 -8.63 31.44
C THR A 30 15.30 -9.52 32.42
N ASP A 31 15.08 -8.99 33.65
CA ASP A 31 14.13 -9.54 34.61
C ASP A 31 12.78 -9.76 33.95
N ALA A 32 12.19 -10.91 34.24
CA ALA A 32 10.85 -11.27 33.79
C ALA A 32 9.81 -10.43 34.53
N GLY A 33 9.57 -9.22 34.05
CA GLY A 33 8.51 -8.35 34.48
C GLY A 33 7.69 -7.95 33.25
N ASP A 34 6.44 -8.40 33.21
CA ASP A 34 5.34 -7.99 32.32
C ASP A 34 5.76 -7.55 30.91
N ILE A 35 5.82 -8.53 30.00
CA ILE A 35 5.82 -8.28 28.58
C ILE A 35 4.40 -7.85 28.22
N ASP A 36 4.15 -6.56 28.28
CA ASP A 36 2.99 -5.94 27.64
C ASP A 36 3.24 -6.07 26.13
N ASP A 37 2.68 -7.11 25.53
CA ASP A 37 2.92 -7.60 24.17
C ASP A 37 2.54 -6.56 23.07
N ALA A 38 1.94 -5.45 23.47
CA ALA A 38 1.60 -4.32 22.60
C ALA A 38 2.81 -3.46 22.19
N ALA A 39 3.92 -3.50 22.94
CA ALA A 39 5.08 -2.62 22.70
C ALA A 39 6.09 -3.20 21.69
N SER A 40 6.09 -4.49 21.45
CA SER A 40 7.12 -5.21 20.66
C SER A 40 7.11 -4.85 19.17
N TRP A 41 5.98 -4.39 18.64
CA TRP A 41 5.82 -4.07 17.21
C TRP A 41 5.72 -2.59 16.90
N ALA A 42 5.82 -1.72 17.88
CA ALA A 42 5.80 -0.28 17.69
C ALA A 42 7.07 0.18 16.96
N LYS A 43 6.96 0.39 15.65
CA LYS A 43 8.05 0.95 14.81
C LYS A 43 8.31 2.43 15.09
N ALA A 44 7.40 3.11 15.78
CA ALA A 44 7.53 4.51 16.13
C ALA A 44 8.19 4.66 17.51
N PRO A 45 9.15 5.58 17.67
CA PRO A 45 9.72 5.90 18.98
C PRO A 45 8.63 6.39 19.94
N ASP A 46 8.72 5.98 21.20
CA ASP A 46 7.90 6.53 22.26
C ASP A 46 8.44 7.92 22.65
N PHE A 47 7.62 8.96 22.45
CA PHE A 47 7.93 10.34 22.83
C PHE A 47 7.26 10.75 24.13
N ALA A 48 6.91 9.80 25.02
CA ALA A 48 6.20 10.07 26.26
C ALA A 48 6.91 11.13 27.13
N ASN A 49 8.25 11.19 27.06
CA ASN A 49 9.07 12.13 27.83
C ASN A 49 9.34 13.47 27.09
N ASP A 50 8.87 13.63 25.84
CA ASP A 50 9.04 14.83 25.04
C ASP A 50 7.76 15.19 24.28
N PRO A 51 6.77 15.79 24.95
CA PRO A 51 5.49 16.12 24.35
C PRO A 51 5.60 17.13 23.19
N ALA A 52 6.61 18.00 23.19
CA ALA A 52 6.82 18.96 22.12
C ALA A 52 7.29 18.23 20.83
N ARG A 53 8.18 17.29 20.97
CA ARG A 53 8.65 16.45 19.86
C ARG A 53 7.52 15.54 19.36
N ALA A 54 6.72 14.96 20.25
CA ALA A 54 5.55 14.17 19.87
C ALA A 54 4.58 15.01 19.03
N ALA A 55 4.24 16.20 19.45
CA ALA A 55 3.36 17.11 18.71
C ALA A 55 3.93 17.47 17.32
N SER A 56 5.24 17.75 17.24
CA SER A 56 5.92 18.04 15.97
C SER A 56 5.85 16.86 15.00
N VAL A 57 6.11 15.63 15.48
CA VAL A 57 6.04 14.41 14.67
C VAL A 57 4.61 14.13 14.21
N HIS A 58 3.62 14.32 15.09
CA HIS A 58 2.21 14.16 14.72
C HIS A 58 1.78 15.16 13.64
N GLU A 59 2.20 16.40 13.77
CA GLU A 59 1.89 17.45 12.78
C GLU A 59 2.60 17.16 11.44
N ALA A 60 3.86 16.74 11.45
CA ALA A 60 4.57 16.33 10.25
C ALA A 60 3.86 15.12 9.57
N THR A 61 3.50 14.12 10.36
CA THR A 61 2.75 12.94 9.88
C THR A 61 1.41 13.33 9.25
N ARG A 62 0.67 14.27 9.87
CA ARG A 62 -0.61 14.76 9.35
C ARG A 62 -0.41 15.46 8.00
N ARG A 63 0.59 16.33 7.88
CA ARG A 63 0.95 17.01 6.63
C ARG A 63 1.36 16.03 5.53
N ASP A 64 2.15 15.02 5.88
CA ASP A 64 2.59 14.01 4.94
C ASP A 64 1.40 13.16 4.46
N ARG A 65 0.48 12.78 5.34
CA ARG A 65 -0.74 12.06 4.94
C ARG A 65 -1.58 12.87 3.96
N GLU A 66 -1.79 14.16 4.22
CA GLU A 66 -2.50 15.05 3.31
C GLU A 66 -1.80 15.11 1.95
N ARG A 67 -0.49 15.32 1.95
CA ARG A 67 0.34 15.42 0.76
C ARG A 67 0.32 14.13 -0.08
N TYR A 68 0.40 12.97 0.57
CA TYR A 68 0.49 11.67 -0.11
C TYR A 68 -0.87 11.12 -0.54
N LEU A 69 -1.89 11.29 0.28
CA LEU A 69 -3.16 10.61 0.10
C LEU A 69 -4.23 11.46 -0.60
N THR A 70 -4.14 12.79 -0.51
CA THR A 70 -5.20 13.69 -1.02
C THR A 70 -4.69 14.71 -2.03
N SER A 71 -3.51 15.27 -1.82
CA SER A 71 -2.98 16.34 -2.66
C SER A 71 -2.75 15.88 -4.10
N GLY A 72 -3.27 16.65 -5.06
CA GLY A 72 -3.10 16.36 -6.50
C GLY A 72 -3.91 15.18 -7.01
N LEU A 73 -4.88 14.67 -6.25
CA LEU A 73 -5.87 13.72 -6.75
C LEU A 73 -6.95 14.47 -7.51
N ALA A 74 -7.32 13.96 -8.68
CA ALA A 74 -8.45 14.40 -9.49
C ALA A 74 -9.48 13.30 -9.60
N GLU A 75 -10.76 13.64 -9.55
CA GLU A 75 -11.82 12.69 -9.77
C GLU A 75 -11.98 12.40 -11.25
N ILE A 76 -11.97 11.14 -11.63
CA ILE A 76 -12.14 10.66 -13.00
C ILE A 76 -13.24 9.61 -13.03
N ASP A 77 -14.20 9.80 -13.89
CA ASP A 77 -15.23 8.83 -14.19
C ASP A 77 -14.78 7.82 -15.26
N CYS A 78 -14.98 6.57 -15.01
CA CYS A 78 -14.84 5.56 -16.07
C CYS A 78 -15.93 5.79 -17.11
N ARG A 79 -15.55 6.08 -18.35
CA ARG A 79 -16.47 6.36 -19.47
C ARG A 79 -17.38 5.20 -19.81
N PHE A 80 -17.07 4.01 -19.30
CA PHE A 80 -17.80 2.78 -19.59
C PHE A 80 -18.83 2.42 -18.50
N CYS A 81 -18.44 2.43 -17.23
CA CYS A 81 -19.32 2.02 -16.11
C CYS A 81 -19.63 3.17 -15.15
N HIS A 82 -19.15 4.38 -15.44
CA HIS A 82 -19.35 5.59 -14.64
C HIS A 82 -18.96 5.42 -13.16
N ALA A 83 -17.97 4.56 -12.88
CA ALA A 83 -17.35 4.46 -11.57
C ALA A 83 -16.39 5.64 -11.39
N ALA A 84 -16.65 6.49 -10.40
CA ALA A 84 -15.81 7.63 -10.05
C ALA A 84 -14.65 7.18 -9.17
N VAL A 85 -13.42 7.48 -9.56
CA VAL A 85 -12.20 7.14 -8.82
C VAL A 85 -11.32 8.37 -8.68
N GLN A 86 -10.46 8.37 -7.65
CA GLN A 86 -9.47 9.43 -7.49
C GLN A 86 -8.16 9.01 -8.17
N VAL A 87 -7.64 9.87 -9.03
CA VAL A 87 -6.47 9.59 -9.87
C VAL A 87 -5.41 10.66 -9.69
N LYS A 88 -4.16 10.26 -9.60
CA LYS A 88 -2.99 11.14 -9.60
C LYS A 88 -1.96 10.60 -10.58
N LYS A 89 -1.50 11.43 -11.49
CA LYS A 89 -0.37 11.11 -12.36
C LYS A 89 0.94 11.45 -11.65
N LEU A 90 1.78 10.45 -11.47
CA LEU A 90 3.10 10.59 -10.86
C LEU A 90 4.20 10.70 -11.91
N GLY A 91 3.85 10.52 -13.17
CA GLY A 91 4.72 10.56 -14.35
C GLY A 91 4.01 9.91 -15.54
N PRO A 92 4.57 10.01 -16.76
CA PRO A 92 3.94 9.44 -17.95
C PRO A 92 3.53 7.98 -17.80
N PRO A 93 4.41 7.04 -17.31
CA PRO A 93 4.03 5.65 -17.13
C PRO A 93 3.33 5.36 -15.79
N HIS A 94 3.39 6.29 -14.80
CA HIS A 94 2.94 6.03 -13.45
C HIS A 94 1.65 6.77 -13.11
N THR A 95 0.64 6.00 -12.74
CA THR A 95 -0.67 6.52 -12.36
C THR A 95 -1.10 5.86 -11.04
N SER A 96 -1.39 6.66 -10.04
CA SER A 96 -2.03 6.22 -8.81
C SER A 96 -3.54 6.28 -8.98
N VAL A 97 -4.25 5.22 -8.64
CA VAL A 97 -5.71 5.14 -8.70
C VAL A 97 -6.22 4.69 -7.35
N GLN A 98 -7.05 5.52 -6.72
CA GLN A 98 -7.68 5.19 -5.45
C GLN A 98 -9.15 4.82 -5.69
N TRP A 99 -9.48 3.58 -5.32
CA TRP A 99 -10.82 3.04 -5.40
C TRP A 99 -11.53 3.15 -4.06
N ASN A 100 -12.73 3.68 -4.05
CA ASN A 100 -13.63 3.53 -2.93
C ASN A 100 -14.58 2.32 -3.11
N THR A 101 -15.30 1.96 -2.07
CA THR A 101 -16.21 0.81 -2.09
C THR A 101 -17.31 0.94 -3.12
N GLU A 102 -17.82 2.15 -3.33
CA GLU A 102 -18.89 2.43 -4.29
C GLU A 102 -18.38 2.26 -5.72
N ALA A 103 -17.27 2.88 -6.07
CA ALA A 103 -16.63 2.72 -7.36
C ALA A 103 -16.33 1.25 -7.69
N ALA A 104 -15.80 0.51 -6.69
CA ALA A 104 -15.52 -0.91 -6.85
C ALA A 104 -16.78 -1.76 -7.08
N ARG A 105 -17.91 -1.39 -6.46
CA ARG A 105 -19.20 -2.06 -6.69
C ARG A 105 -19.77 -1.72 -8.08
N LYS A 106 -19.60 -0.49 -8.53
CA LYS A 106 -20.15 0.00 -9.80
C LYS A 106 -19.35 -0.49 -11.01
N CYS A 107 -18.07 -0.81 -10.81
CA CYS A 107 -17.18 -1.24 -11.89
C CYS A 107 -17.62 -2.58 -12.48
N ALA A 108 -17.98 -2.59 -13.77
CA ALA A 108 -18.40 -3.78 -14.50
C ALA A 108 -17.31 -4.84 -14.53
N PHE A 109 -16.05 -4.46 -14.76
CA PHE A 109 -14.91 -5.37 -14.77
C PHE A 109 -14.73 -6.11 -13.41
N PHE A 110 -14.86 -5.40 -12.30
CA PHE A 110 -14.77 -6.05 -10.98
C PHE A 110 -16.01 -6.91 -10.66
N ASN A 111 -17.17 -6.56 -11.22
CA ASN A 111 -18.37 -7.40 -11.11
C ASN A 111 -18.21 -8.71 -11.86
N GLU A 112 -17.66 -8.69 -13.07
CA GLU A 112 -17.34 -9.89 -13.86
C GLU A 112 -16.39 -10.82 -13.07
N ILE A 113 -15.29 -10.29 -12.52
CA ILE A 113 -14.36 -11.07 -11.70
C ILE A 113 -15.04 -11.70 -10.47
N ARG A 114 -15.90 -10.94 -9.79
CA ARG A 114 -16.65 -11.48 -8.63
C ARG A 114 -17.65 -12.55 -9.02
N ALA A 115 -18.31 -12.40 -10.16
CA ALA A 115 -19.26 -13.40 -10.68
C ALA A 115 -18.55 -14.74 -11.00
N GLU A 116 -17.29 -14.69 -11.40
CA GLU A 116 -16.43 -15.85 -11.62
C GLU A 116 -15.79 -16.43 -10.34
N GLY A 117 -16.15 -15.90 -9.17
CA GLY A 117 -15.61 -16.33 -7.87
C GLY A 117 -14.24 -15.72 -7.54
N GLY A 118 -13.76 -14.76 -8.33
CA GLY A 118 -12.51 -14.05 -8.10
C GLY A 118 -12.63 -12.92 -7.07
N SER A 119 -11.47 -12.39 -6.63
CA SER A 119 -11.40 -11.25 -5.71
C SER A 119 -10.96 -9.99 -6.46
N SER A 120 -11.79 -8.94 -6.41
CA SER A 120 -11.45 -7.62 -6.96
C SER A 120 -10.22 -6.99 -6.31
N ALA A 121 -9.90 -7.34 -5.05
CA ALA A 121 -8.71 -6.83 -4.35
C ALA A 121 -7.39 -7.40 -4.93
N ARG A 122 -7.45 -8.56 -5.61
CA ARG A 122 -6.29 -9.19 -6.27
C ARG A 122 -6.28 -8.95 -7.78
N ALA A 123 -7.33 -8.31 -8.30
CA ALA A 123 -7.44 -8.01 -9.71
C ALA A 123 -6.47 -6.90 -10.12
N ARG A 124 -6.00 -6.98 -11.35
CA ARG A 124 -5.32 -5.84 -11.98
C ARG A 124 -6.28 -4.68 -12.16
N SER A 125 -5.75 -3.49 -12.35
CA SER A 125 -6.55 -2.30 -12.65
C SER A 125 -7.49 -2.55 -13.84
N CYS A 126 -8.68 -1.97 -13.80
CA CYS A 126 -9.66 -2.06 -14.87
C CYS A 126 -9.09 -1.46 -16.17
N PRO A 127 -9.01 -2.21 -17.28
CA PRO A 127 -8.45 -1.72 -18.54
C PRO A 127 -9.29 -0.58 -19.13
N ARG A 128 -10.61 -0.60 -18.96
CA ARG A 128 -11.52 0.46 -19.44
C ARG A 128 -11.34 1.77 -18.68
N LEU A 129 -10.98 1.69 -17.37
CA LEU A 129 -10.60 2.86 -16.61
C LEU A 129 -9.26 3.42 -17.07
N ALA A 130 -8.28 2.56 -17.39
CA ALA A 130 -7.01 3.01 -17.94
C ALA A 130 -7.19 3.79 -19.24
N ASP A 131 -8.12 3.37 -20.11
CA ASP A 131 -8.49 4.09 -21.34
C ASP A 131 -9.15 5.45 -21.02
N SER A 132 -10.02 5.48 -20.01
CA SER A 132 -10.68 6.71 -19.56
C SER A 132 -9.67 7.73 -19.00
N ILE A 133 -8.67 7.27 -18.25
CA ILE A 133 -7.58 8.11 -17.73
C ILE A 133 -6.74 8.68 -18.88
N ARG A 134 -6.36 7.86 -19.87
CA ARG A 134 -5.62 8.35 -21.05
C ARG A 134 -6.41 9.41 -21.82
N HIS A 135 -7.69 9.21 -21.94
CA HIS A 135 -8.57 10.20 -22.59
C HIS A 135 -8.65 11.51 -21.81
N ALA A 136 -8.79 11.42 -20.47
CA ALA A 136 -8.82 12.61 -19.61
C ALA A 136 -7.50 13.41 -19.68
N VAL A 137 -6.37 12.75 -19.81
CA VAL A 137 -5.07 13.41 -20.05
C VAL A 137 -5.06 14.08 -21.43
N ALA A 138 -5.52 13.39 -22.47
CA ALA A 138 -5.54 13.93 -23.82
C ALA A 138 -6.49 15.14 -23.96
N GLU A 139 -7.58 15.17 -23.20
CA GLU A 139 -8.53 16.30 -23.15
C GLU A 139 -8.07 17.44 -22.21
N GLY A 140 -6.98 17.26 -21.49
CA GLY A 140 -6.48 18.24 -20.51
C GLY A 140 -7.30 18.32 -19.21
N CYS A 141 -8.19 17.34 -18.98
CA CYS A 141 -8.96 17.22 -17.72
C CYS A 141 -8.11 16.63 -16.57
N LEU A 142 -7.02 15.99 -16.91
CA LEU A 142 -6.05 15.44 -15.96
C LEU A 142 -4.64 15.82 -16.41
N GLU A 143 -3.84 16.39 -15.51
CA GLU A 143 -2.44 16.71 -15.80
C GLU A 143 -1.65 15.42 -16.07
N GLU A 144 -0.79 15.42 -17.10
CA GLU A 144 0.09 14.29 -17.43
C GLU A 144 1.12 14.01 -16.31
N TYR A 145 1.45 15.05 -15.56
CA TYR A 145 2.28 15.00 -14.36
C TYR A 145 1.69 15.90 -13.30
N SER A 146 1.40 15.35 -12.12
CA SER A 146 0.84 16.13 -11.02
C SER A 146 1.84 17.21 -10.58
N SER A 147 1.39 18.45 -10.58
CA SER A 147 2.13 19.61 -10.04
C SER A 147 2.21 19.62 -8.50
N ALA A 148 1.47 18.72 -7.83
CA ALA A 148 1.55 18.60 -6.38
C ALA A 148 2.96 18.19 -5.93
N PRO A 149 3.45 18.75 -4.81
CA PRO A 149 4.80 18.49 -4.34
C PRO A 149 5.13 16.99 -4.25
N ALA A 150 6.32 16.63 -4.70
CA ALA A 150 6.79 15.26 -4.58
C ALA A 150 6.97 14.86 -3.10
N PRO A 151 6.81 13.56 -2.79
CA PRO A 151 7.14 13.04 -1.47
C PRO A 151 8.62 13.32 -1.13
N GLY A 152 8.89 13.98 -0.01
CA GLY A 152 10.25 14.23 0.46
C GLY A 152 10.83 15.62 0.15
N ASP A 153 10.16 16.46 -0.64
CA ASP A 153 10.55 17.85 -0.86
C ASP A 153 10.00 18.76 0.26
N GLY A 154 10.66 18.74 1.40
CA GLY A 154 10.28 19.57 2.56
C GLY A 154 11.43 19.84 3.47
#